data_c6bf40326016ebf8c7e1513a86388d2e
#
_entry.id   c6bf40326016ebf8c7e1513a86388d2e
#
_cell.length_a   1.000
_cell.length_b   1.000
_cell.length_c   1.000
_cell.angle_alpha   90.00
_cell.angle_beta   90.00
_cell.angle_gamma   90.00
#
_symmetry.space_group_name_H-M   'P 1'
#
loop_
_entity.id
_entity.type
_entity.pdbx_description
1 polymer ?
#
loop_
_entity_poly.entity_id
_entity_poly.type
_entity_poly.pdbx_seq_one_letter_code
_entity_poly.pdbx_strand_id
1 'polypeptide(L)'
;CNCCACCCELMAGIQMGFADGVAKTPFLVDLDRESCNLCGKCVKACNVAGIEPVRESQAVRIDETLCLGCGACLDVCPQGALQLVERNKRPKPPRTKGLMFARILKEKKRLMPVVKAEVTKNLKHLIK
;
A
#
# COMPACT_ATOMS: atom_id res chain seq x y z
N CYS A 1 7.74 -1.65 -8.56
CA CYS A 1 7.19 -2.86 -9.18
C CYS A 1 6.00 -2.46 -10.07
N ASN A 2 6.10 -2.66 -11.37
CA ASN A 2 5.02 -2.39 -12.34
C ASN A 2 4.17 -3.64 -12.57
N CYS A 3 3.73 -4.27 -11.49
CA CYS A 3 2.93 -5.48 -11.57
C CYS A 3 1.47 -5.18 -11.90
N CYS A 4 0.85 -6.02 -12.73
CA CYS A 4 -0.60 -6.01 -12.95
C CYS A 4 -1.32 -6.87 -11.91
N ALA A 5 -2.58 -6.58 -11.68
CA ALA A 5 -3.42 -7.39 -10.78
C ALA A 5 -3.67 -8.82 -11.30
N CYS A 6 -3.51 -9.05 -12.61
CA CYS A 6 -3.76 -10.35 -13.24
C CYS A 6 -2.71 -11.42 -12.92
N CYS A 7 -1.47 -11.02 -12.58
CA CYS A 7 -0.34 -11.95 -12.40
C CYS A 7 0.32 -11.81 -11.02
N CYS A 8 0.16 -10.69 -10.35
CA CYS A 8 0.82 -10.41 -9.09
C CYS A 8 -0.04 -10.82 -7.90
N GLU A 9 0.37 -11.84 -7.16
CA GLU A 9 -0.34 -12.31 -5.96
C GLU A 9 -0.52 -11.21 -4.90
N LEU A 10 0.44 -10.29 -4.77
CA LEU A 10 0.34 -9.18 -3.82
C LEU A 10 -0.77 -8.20 -4.23
N MET A 11 -0.87 -7.85 -5.51
CA MET A 11 -1.93 -6.96 -6.00
C MET A 11 -3.31 -7.64 -5.93
N ALA A 12 -3.39 -8.92 -6.29
CA ALA A 12 -4.59 -9.72 -6.12
C ALA A 12 -5.00 -9.83 -4.64
N GLY A 13 -4.04 -10.07 -3.75
CA GLY A 13 -4.28 -10.12 -2.31
C GLY A 13 -4.88 -8.81 -1.76
N ILE A 14 -4.42 -7.65 -2.23
CA ILE A 14 -4.99 -6.35 -1.83
C ILE A 14 -6.45 -6.26 -2.27
N GLN A 15 -6.79 -6.66 -3.49
CA GLN A 15 -8.16 -6.69 -3.99
C GLN A 15 -9.06 -7.66 -3.21
N MET A 16 -8.49 -8.74 -2.67
CA MET A 16 -9.16 -9.72 -1.80
C MET A 16 -9.33 -9.25 -0.35
N GLY A 17 -8.91 -8.02 -0.01
CA GLY A 17 -9.07 -7.45 1.32
C GLY A 17 -7.80 -7.38 2.17
N PHE A 18 -6.64 -7.83 1.68
CA PHE A 18 -5.36 -7.71 2.39
C PHE A 18 -4.68 -6.36 2.11
N ALA A 19 -5.40 -5.26 2.39
CA ALA A 19 -4.96 -3.90 2.07
C ALA A 19 -3.58 -3.51 2.63
N ASP A 20 -3.14 -4.17 3.71
CA ASP A 20 -1.84 -3.94 4.36
C ASP A 20 -0.75 -4.92 3.90
N GLY A 21 -1.00 -5.72 2.87
CA GLY A 21 -0.01 -6.65 2.30
C GLY A 21 1.21 -5.97 1.69
N VAL A 22 1.07 -4.70 1.30
CA VAL A 22 2.14 -3.87 0.73
C VAL A 22 2.19 -2.54 1.47
N ALA A 23 3.41 -2.07 1.76
CA ALA A 23 3.60 -0.75 2.35
C ALA A 23 3.18 0.35 1.35
N LYS A 24 2.32 1.25 1.79
CA LYS A 24 1.85 2.39 0.99
C LYS A 24 2.93 3.46 0.88
N THR A 25 2.95 4.18 -0.23
CA THR A 25 3.81 5.36 -0.37
C THR A 25 3.31 6.52 0.52
N PRO A 26 4.13 7.55 0.77
CA PRO A 26 3.67 8.74 1.49
C PRO A 26 2.69 9.60 0.67
N PHE A 27 2.31 9.16 -0.52
CA PHE A 27 1.42 9.88 -1.42
C PHE A 27 0.05 9.20 -1.55
N LEU A 28 -0.93 9.98 -1.90
CA LEU A 28 -2.29 9.59 -2.23
C LEU A 28 -2.67 10.25 -3.55
N VAL A 29 -3.53 9.62 -4.31
CA VAL A 29 -4.12 10.26 -5.49
C VAL A 29 -5.28 11.13 -5.05
N ASP A 30 -5.31 12.35 -5.53
CA ASP A 30 -6.43 13.28 -5.41
C ASP A 30 -7.06 13.54 -6.77
N LEU A 31 -8.36 13.82 -6.78
CA LEU A 31 -9.15 14.04 -7.98
C LEU A 31 -9.69 15.47 -8.04
N ASP A 32 -9.28 16.19 -9.06
CA ASP A 32 -9.97 17.41 -9.48
C ASP A 32 -11.27 17.06 -10.23
N ARG A 33 -12.39 17.27 -9.56
CA ARG A 33 -13.71 16.93 -10.09
C ARG A 33 -14.14 17.80 -11.26
N GLU A 34 -13.68 19.05 -11.32
CA GLU A 34 -14.04 20.00 -12.38
C GLU A 34 -13.39 19.61 -13.71
N SER A 35 -12.16 19.11 -13.66
CA SER A 35 -11.42 18.65 -14.83
C SER A 35 -11.76 17.23 -15.27
N CYS A 36 -12.49 16.47 -14.45
CA CYS A 36 -12.77 15.04 -14.71
C CYS A 36 -13.92 14.86 -15.70
N ASN A 37 -13.65 14.22 -16.83
CA ASN A 37 -14.68 13.86 -17.84
C ASN A 37 -15.29 12.45 -17.67
N LEU A 38 -15.01 11.78 -16.57
CA LEU A 38 -15.57 10.45 -16.21
C LEU A 38 -15.26 9.32 -17.21
N CYS A 39 -14.19 9.41 -17.99
CA CYS A 39 -13.86 8.41 -19.01
C CYS A 39 -13.52 7.00 -18.47
N GLY A 40 -13.33 6.84 -17.16
CA GLY A 40 -13.08 5.54 -16.49
C GLY A 40 -11.72 4.90 -16.76
N LYS A 41 -10.80 5.57 -17.48
CA LYS A 41 -9.46 5.01 -17.76
C LYS A 41 -8.66 4.76 -16.49
N CYS A 42 -8.75 5.65 -15.51
CA CYS A 42 -8.08 5.51 -14.21
C CYS A 42 -8.59 4.31 -13.40
N VAL A 43 -9.87 3.98 -13.50
CA VAL A 43 -10.46 2.79 -12.86
C VAL A 43 -9.82 1.52 -13.41
N LYS A 44 -9.70 1.42 -14.75
CA LYS A 44 -9.07 0.27 -15.43
C LYS A 44 -7.57 0.17 -15.16
N ALA A 45 -6.89 1.29 -14.96
CA ALA A 45 -5.45 1.33 -14.69
C ALA A 45 -5.10 1.05 -13.23
N CYS A 46 -6.07 1.07 -12.32
CA CYS A 46 -5.82 0.84 -10.91
C CYS A 46 -5.61 -0.65 -10.59
N ASN A 47 -4.38 -1.05 -10.35
CA ASN A 47 -4.01 -2.44 -10.08
C ASN A 47 -4.54 -2.99 -8.75
N VAL A 48 -5.01 -2.13 -7.85
CA VAL A 48 -5.53 -2.52 -6.53
C VAL A 48 -7.02 -2.25 -6.37
N ALA A 49 -7.71 -1.91 -7.47
CA ALA A 49 -9.14 -1.55 -7.46
C ALA A 49 -9.49 -0.42 -6.47
N GLY A 50 -8.54 0.45 -6.16
CA GLY A 50 -8.73 1.58 -5.23
C GLY A 50 -9.41 2.81 -5.87
N ILE A 51 -9.91 2.69 -7.10
CA ILE A 51 -10.65 3.74 -7.81
C ILE A 51 -11.94 3.13 -8.35
N GLU A 52 -13.07 3.66 -7.90
CA GLU A 52 -14.39 3.16 -8.26
C GLU A 52 -15.25 4.24 -8.92
N PRO A 53 -16.01 3.91 -9.97
CA PRO A 53 -17.01 4.82 -10.51
C PRO A 53 -18.23 4.88 -9.60
N VAL A 54 -18.64 6.07 -9.21
CA VAL A 54 -19.88 6.28 -8.43
C VAL A 54 -20.98 6.71 -9.39
N ARG A 55 -21.89 5.80 -9.70
CA ARG A 55 -22.95 6.01 -10.71
C ARG A 55 -23.93 7.11 -10.32
N GLU A 56 -24.26 7.22 -9.03
CA GLU A 56 -25.25 8.18 -8.51
C GLU A 56 -24.78 9.63 -8.56
N SER A 57 -23.48 9.89 -8.34
CA SER A 57 -22.92 11.24 -8.29
C SER A 57 -22.15 11.63 -9.54
N GLN A 58 -22.15 10.80 -10.58
CA GLN A 58 -21.32 10.99 -11.78
C GLN A 58 -19.89 11.39 -11.42
N ALA A 59 -19.29 10.66 -10.49
CA ALA A 59 -17.97 10.94 -9.95
C ALA A 59 -17.13 9.65 -9.86
N VAL A 60 -15.84 9.82 -9.66
CA VAL A 60 -14.92 8.74 -9.33
C VAL A 60 -14.57 8.87 -7.86
N ARG A 61 -14.63 7.77 -7.12
CA ARG A 61 -14.21 7.71 -5.72
C ARG A 61 -12.85 7.03 -5.62
N ILE A 62 -11.97 7.62 -4.84
CA ILE A 62 -10.66 7.05 -4.52
C ILE A 62 -10.72 6.50 -3.10
N ASP A 63 -10.45 5.20 -2.95
CA ASP A 63 -10.33 4.56 -1.66
C ASP A 63 -8.90 4.72 -1.13
N GLU A 64 -8.74 5.56 -0.11
CA GLU A 64 -7.44 5.82 0.52
C GLU A 64 -6.84 4.59 1.17
N THR A 65 -7.68 3.62 1.58
CA THR A 65 -7.23 2.40 2.25
C THR A 65 -6.61 1.41 1.27
N LEU A 66 -7.07 1.39 0.02
CA LEU A 66 -6.55 0.55 -1.05
C LEU A 66 -5.47 1.27 -1.87
N CYS A 67 -5.58 2.57 -2.03
CA CYS A 67 -4.63 3.35 -2.85
C CYS A 67 -3.19 3.19 -2.34
N LEU A 68 -2.29 2.75 -3.19
CA LEU A 68 -0.86 2.63 -2.89
C LEU A 68 -0.09 3.93 -3.12
N GLY A 69 -0.67 4.90 -3.84
CA GLY A 69 0.02 6.12 -4.26
C GLY A 69 1.07 5.85 -5.35
N CYS A 70 0.84 4.86 -6.22
CA CYS A 70 1.79 4.44 -7.25
C CYS A 70 1.80 5.33 -8.50
N GLY A 71 0.76 6.17 -8.71
CA GLY A 71 0.68 7.10 -9.83
C GLY A 71 0.20 6.52 -11.16
N ALA A 72 0.00 5.20 -11.30
CA ALA A 72 -0.38 4.59 -12.58
C ALA A 72 -1.66 5.17 -13.22
N CYS A 73 -2.58 5.68 -12.42
CA CYS A 73 -3.80 6.31 -12.90
C CYS A 73 -3.58 7.72 -13.46
N LEU A 74 -2.49 8.40 -13.09
CA LEU A 74 -2.16 9.73 -13.60
C LEU A 74 -1.75 9.66 -15.07
N ASP A 75 -0.91 8.66 -15.42
CA ASP A 75 -0.37 8.51 -16.78
C ASP A 75 -1.45 8.25 -17.84
N VAL A 76 -2.58 7.68 -17.41
CA VAL A 76 -3.69 7.35 -18.32
C VAL A 76 -4.79 8.41 -18.34
N CYS A 77 -4.69 9.45 -17.52
CA CYS A 77 -5.70 10.50 -17.44
C CYS A 77 -5.50 11.54 -18.54
N PRO A 78 -6.36 11.62 -19.58
CA PRO A 78 -6.16 12.55 -20.68
C PRO A 78 -6.44 14.02 -20.28
N GLN A 79 -7.16 14.22 -19.19
CA GLN A 79 -7.53 15.56 -18.69
C GLN A 79 -6.56 16.06 -17.60
N GLY A 80 -5.62 15.23 -17.15
CA GLY A 80 -4.75 15.58 -16.03
C GLY A 80 -5.49 15.85 -14.72
N ALA A 81 -6.71 15.32 -14.58
CA ALA A 81 -7.58 15.54 -13.42
C ALA A 81 -7.11 14.81 -12.14
N LEU A 82 -6.03 14.04 -12.21
CA LEU A 82 -5.49 13.29 -11.07
C LEU A 82 -4.11 13.83 -10.71
N GLN A 83 -3.87 14.01 -9.42
CA GLN A 83 -2.59 14.46 -8.90
C GLN A 83 -2.18 13.64 -7.66
N LEU A 84 -0.86 13.57 -7.40
CA LEU A 84 -0.35 12.98 -6.18
C LEU A 84 -0.24 14.06 -5.10
N VAL A 85 -0.94 13.83 -3.99
CA VAL A 85 -0.87 14.67 -2.79
C VAL A 85 -0.25 13.88 -1.64
N GLU A 86 0.34 14.58 -0.67
CA GLU A 86 0.91 13.93 0.50
C GLU A 86 -0.19 13.42 1.44
N ARG A 87 0.00 12.20 1.97
CA ARG A 87 -0.91 11.65 2.99
C ARG A 87 -0.76 12.40 4.30
N ASN A 88 -1.87 12.64 4.99
CA ASN A 88 -1.89 13.23 6.34
C ASN A 88 -1.09 12.37 7.33
N LYS A 89 -1.19 11.05 7.23
CA LYS A 89 -0.39 10.09 8.01
C LYS A 89 0.65 9.44 7.11
N ARG A 90 1.85 9.99 7.08
CA ARG A 90 2.95 9.42 6.30
C ARG A 90 3.45 8.13 6.92
N PRO A 91 3.50 7.02 6.19
CA PRO A 91 4.19 5.83 6.67
C PRO A 91 5.69 6.15 6.79
N LYS A 92 6.24 6.02 8.00
CA LYS A 92 7.68 6.20 8.23
C LYS A 92 8.36 4.85 8.08
N PRO A 93 9.09 4.61 6.99
CA PRO A 93 9.84 3.36 6.84
C PRO A 93 10.95 3.28 7.89
N PRO A 94 11.23 2.11 8.44
CA PRO A 94 12.33 1.93 9.38
C PRO A 94 13.67 2.21 8.69
N ARG A 95 14.57 2.91 9.38
CA ARG A 95 15.87 3.38 8.84
C ARG A 95 16.85 2.24 8.51
N THR A 96 16.71 1.10 9.18
CA THR A 96 17.60 -0.05 9.02
C THR A 96 16.81 -1.34 8.89
N LYS A 97 17.42 -2.36 8.26
CA LYS A 97 16.83 -3.71 8.15
C LYS A 97 16.51 -4.30 9.54
N GLY A 98 17.39 -4.11 10.53
CA GLY A 98 17.16 -4.59 11.89
C GLY A 98 15.92 -3.99 12.54
N LEU A 99 15.72 -2.67 12.42
CA LEU A 99 14.51 -1.99 12.90
C LEU A 99 13.25 -2.44 12.16
N MET A 100 13.36 -2.74 10.85
CA MET A 100 12.26 -3.29 10.07
C MET A 100 11.85 -4.67 10.60
N PHE A 101 12.81 -5.57 10.82
CA PHE A 101 12.54 -6.89 11.39
C PHE A 101 11.95 -6.80 12.80
N ALA A 102 12.51 -5.96 13.67
CA ALA A 102 11.99 -5.75 15.02
C ALA A 102 10.54 -5.25 15.00
N ARG A 103 10.20 -4.33 14.08
CA ARG A 103 8.85 -3.82 13.90
C ARG A 103 7.89 -4.92 13.42
N ILE A 104 8.28 -5.71 12.41
CA ILE A 104 7.48 -6.83 11.89
C ILE A 104 7.23 -7.87 13.01
N LEU A 105 8.26 -8.24 13.76
CA LEU A 105 8.14 -9.20 14.87
C LEU A 105 7.22 -8.67 15.97
N LYS A 106 7.30 -7.36 16.28
CA LYS A 106 6.42 -6.71 17.25
C LYS A 106 4.96 -6.72 16.77
N GLU A 107 4.71 -6.31 15.53
CA GLU A 107 3.36 -6.29 14.94
C GLU A 107 2.74 -7.69 14.87
N LYS A 108 3.52 -8.70 14.54
CA LYS A 108 3.10 -10.12 14.52
C LYS A 108 3.07 -10.77 15.91
N LYS A 109 3.32 -10.03 17.00
CA LYS A 109 3.42 -10.53 18.38
C LYS A 109 4.44 -11.67 18.56
N ARG A 110 5.43 -11.77 17.68
CA ARG A 110 6.48 -12.80 17.67
C ARG A 110 7.82 -12.33 18.22
N LEU A 111 7.91 -11.08 18.65
CA LEU A 111 9.16 -10.50 19.16
C LEU A 111 9.67 -11.27 20.39
N MET A 112 8.81 -11.50 21.37
CA MET A 112 9.19 -12.19 22.62
C MET A 112 9.66 -13.63 22.41
N PRO A 113 8.98 -14.48 21.63
CA PRO A 113 9.48 -15.82 21.31
C PRO A 113 10.86 -15.84 20.65
N VAL A 114 11.11 -14.91 19.71
CA VAL A 114 12.40 -14.84 18.99
C VAL A 114 13.53 -14.40 19.93
N VAL A 115 13.30 -13.37 20.74
CA VAL A 115 14.28 -12.89 21.74
C VAL A 115 14.58 -14.00 22.76
N LYS A 116 13.55 -14.72 23.23
CA LYS A 116 13.71 -15.82 24.18
C LYS A 116 14.53 -16.97 23.58
N ALA A 117 14.28 -17.33 22.32
CA ALA A 117 15.03 -18.37 21.61
C ALA A 117 16.52 -18.01 21.46
N GLU A 118 16.82 -16.75 21.08
CA GLU A 118 18.20 -16.28 20.88
C GLU A 118 18.96 -16.22 22.20
N VAL A 119 18.35 -15.71 23.26
CA VAL A 119 18.95 -15.69 24.62
C VAL A 119 19.25 -17.12 25.11
N THR A 120 18.32 -18.05 24.91
CA THR A 120 18.50 -19.46 25.33
C THR A 120 19.63 -20.14 24.54
N LYS A 121 19.77 -19.84 23.26
CA LYS A 121 20.85 -20.35 22.41
C LYS A 121 22.22 -19.83 22.87
N ASN A 122 22.32 -18.55 23.13
CA ASN A 122 23.57 -17.94 23.59
C ASN A 122 23.98 -18.42 24.99
N LEU A 123 23.02 -18.64 25.89
CA LEU A 123 23.30 -19.17 27.22
C LEU A 123 23.85 -20.59 27.17
N LYS A 124 23.37 -21.45 26.25
CA LYS A 124 23.89 -22.81 26.07
C LYS A 124 25.32 -22.82 25.50
N HIS A 125 25.75 -21.80 24.80
CA HIS A 125 27.14 -21.66 24.33
C HIS A 125 28.11 -21.19 25.41
N LEU A 126 27.63 -20.48 26.45
CA LEU A 126 28.44 -20.02 27.56
C LEU A 126 28.67 -21.06 28.67
N ILE A 127 27.86 -22.15 28.68
CA ILE A 127 27.94 -23.22 29.70
C ILE A 127 28.71 -24.45 29.18
N LYS A 128 29.24 -24.40 27.96
CA LYS A 128 30.18 -25.36 27.42
C LYS A 128 31.60 -24.84 27.48
#